data_d5f3a47177bdf9255fd35eb560dee369
#
_entry.id   d5f3a47177bdf9255fd35eb560dee369
#
_cell.length_a   1.000
_cell.length_b   1.000
_cell.length_c   1.000
_cell.angle_alpha   90.00
_cell.angle_beta   90.00
_cell.angle_gamma   90.00
#
_symmetry.space_group_name_H-M   'P 1'
#
loop_
_entity.id
_entity.type
_entity.pdbx_description
1 polymer ?
#
loop_
_entity_poly.entity_id
_entity_poly.type
_entity_poly.pdbx_seq_one_letter_code
_entity_poly.pdbx_strand_id
1 'polypeptide(L)' 'DQLYAIRVVLEAHGMENLPPALQDFIKLRVTYPDATLKELGERANPPLSKSAVYHRVRRIEQMAKEAQG' A
#
# COMPACT_ATOMS: atom_id res chain seq x y z
N ASP A 1 -9.53 6.16 4.16
CA ASP A 1 -9.04 4.81 4.43
C ASP A 1 -7.93 4.41 3.44
N GLN A 2 -7.39 3.21 3.59
CA GLN A 2 -6.25 2.77 2.78
C GLN A 2 -6.58 2.64 1.30
N LEU A 3 -7.76 2.17 0.96
CA LEU A 3 -8.16 2.03 -0.44
C LEU A 3 -8.30 3.40 -1.11
N TYR A 4 -8.82 4.36 -0.38
CA TYR A 4 -8.92 5.73 -0.89
C TYR A 4 -7.51 6.32 -1.12
N ALA A 5 -6.61 6.13 -0.17
CA ALA A 5 -5.24 6.63 -0.30
C ALA A 5 -4.53 6.00 -1.51
N ILE A 6 -4.72 4.69 -1.72
CA ILE A 6 -4.18 4.00 -2.88
C ILE A 6 -4.70 4.63 -4.18
N ARG A 7 -6.00 4.88 -4.23
CA ARG A 7 -6.62 5.50 -5.41
C ARG A 7 -5.99 6.86 -5.71
N VAL A 8 -5.83 7.69 -4.70
CA VAL A 8 -5.22 9.03 -4.84
C VAL A 8 -3.80 8.90 -5.40
N VAL A 9 -3.01 7.99 -4.83
CA VAL A 9 -1.62 7.80 -5.25
C VAL A 9 -1.54 7.29 -6.69
N LEU A 10 -2.39 6.34 -7.07
CA LEU A 10 -2.41 5.82 -8.44
C LEU A 10 -2.81 6.88 -9.45
N GLU A 11 -3.77 7.73 -9.10
CA GLU A 11 -4.19 8.82 -9.98
C GLU A 11 -3.08 9.87 -10.13
N ALA A 12 -2.33 10.12 -9.07
CA ALA A 12 -1.27 11.13 -9.09
C ALA A 12 0.00 10.66 -9.80
N HIS A 13 0.39 9.39 -9.60
CA HIS A 13 1.72 8.91 -10.03
C HIS A 13 1.68 7.80 -11.08
N GLY A 14 0.63 6.97 -11.09
CA GLY A 14 0.60 5.75 -11.89
C GLY A 14 1.36 4.62 -11.20
N MET A 15 0.89 3.38 -11.40
CA MET A 15 1.47 2.20 -10.74
C MET A 15 2.95 2.01 -11.07
N GLU A 16 3.32 2.18 -12.34
CA GLU A 16 4.68 1.91 -12.82
C GLU A 16 5.72 2.90 -12.28
N ASN A 17 5.28 4.04 -11.76
CA ASN A 17 6.19 5.04 -11.20
C ASN A 17 6.40 4.90 -9.70
N LEU A 18 5.78 3.89 -9.09
CA LEU A 18 5.93 3.65 -7.66
C LEU A 18 7.07 2.68 -7.38
N PRO A 19 7.72 2.79 -6.21
CA PRO A 19 8.72 1.79 -5.81
C PRO A 19 8.10 0.38 -5.77
N PRO A 20 8.87 -0.67 -6.10
CA PRO A 20 8.33 -2.03 -6.13
C PRO A 20 7.64 -2.46 -4.84
N ALA A 21 8.17 -2.06 -3.68
CA ALA A 21 7.55 -2.40 -2.39
C ALA A 21 6.12 -1.86 -2.28
N LEU A 22 5.89 -0.64 -2.78
CA LEU A 22 4.56 -0.04 -2.74
C LEU A 22 3.63 -0.66 -3.79
N GLN A 23 4.17 -1.02 -4.96
CA GLN A 23 3.38 -1.75 -5.96
C GLN A 23 2.88 -3.07 -5.39
N ASP A 24 3.76 -3.81 -4.71
CA ASP A 24 3.40 -5.09 -4.11
C ASP A 24 2.35 -4.92 -3.01
N PHE A 25 2.50 -3.92 -2.16
CA PHE A 25 1.53 -3.62 -1.12
C PHE A 25 0.15 -3.30 -1.73
N ILE A 26 0.12 -2.47 -2.76
CA ILE A 26 -1.14 -2.08 -3.40
C ILE A 26 -1.86 -3.30 -3.96
N LYS A 27 -1.12 -4.19 -4.65
CA LYS A 27 -1.70 -5.41 -5.20
C LYS A 27 -2.30 -6.29 -4.10
N LEU A 28 -1.59 -6.44 -2.97
CA LEU A 28 -2.08 -7.23 -1.85
C LEU A 28 -3.34 -6.61 -1.24
N ARG A 29 -3.33 -5.31 -1.00
CA ARG A 29 -4.48 -4.66 -0.37
C ARG A 29 -5.72 -4.69 -1.26
N VAL A 30 -5.55 -4.51 -2.56
CA VAL A 30 -6.67 -4.56 -3.50
C VAL A 30 -7.22 -5.98 -3.62
N THR A 31 -6.33 -6.98 -3.60
CA THR A 31 -6.73 -8.39 -3.66
C THR A 31 -7.43 -8.84 -2.38
N TYR A 32 -6.98 -8.35 -1.23
CA TYR A 32 -7.51 -8.74 0.09
C TYR A 32 -7.95 -7.50 0.86
N PRO A 33 -9.06 -6.88 0.45
CA PRO A 33 -9.45 -5.57 1.00
C PRO A 33 -9.81 -5.59 2.48
N ASP A 34 -10.20 -6.74 3.01
CA ASP A 34 -10.59 -6.86 4.41
C ASP A 34 -9.50 -7.47 5.31
N ALA A 35 -8.34 -7.79 4.76
CA ALA A 35 -7.26 -8.41 5.52
C ALA A 35 -6.64 -7.43 6.51
N THR A 36 -6.22 -7.95 7.67
CA THR A 36 -5.45 -7.17 8.63
C THR A 36 -4.03 -6.98 8.10
N LEU A 37 -3.28 -6.06 8.70
CA LEU A 37 -1.89 -5.84 8.31
C LEU A 37 -1.06 -7.11 8.50
N LYS A 38 -1.31 -7.84 9.58
CA LYS A 38 -0.64 -9.11 9.84
C LYS A 38 -0.93 -10.11 8.72
N GLU A 39 -2.20 -10.23 8.33
CA GLU A 39 -2.61 -11.14 7.26
C GLU A 39 -1.97 -10.76 5.92
N LEU A 40 -1.91 -9.46 5.62
CA LEU A 40 -1.24 -9.01 4.39
C LEU A 40 0.23 -9.38 4.39
N GLY A 41 0.90 -9.24 5.54
CA GLY A 41 2.29 -9.63 5.66
C GLY A 41 2.51 -11.12 5.42
N GLU A 42 1.60 -11.94 5.94
CA GLU A 42 1.66 -13.39 5.74
C GLU A 42 1.47 -13.79 4.28
N ARG A 43 0.72 -13.01 3.53
CA ARG A 43 0.45 -13.27 2.11
C ARG A 43 1.48 -12.67 1.16
N ALA A 44 2.37 -11.84 1.68
CA ALA A 44 3.43 -11.25 0.87
C ALA A 44 4.50 -12.32 0.53
N ASN A 45 5.20 -12.11 -0.57
CA ASN A 45 6.26 -13.02 -0.99
C ASN A 45 7.54 -12.23 -1.29
N PRO A 46 8.56 -12.30 -0.40
CA PRO A 46 8.59 -13.10 0.84
C PRO A 46 7.68 -12.49 1.92
N PRO A 47 7.29 -13.28 2.93
CA PRO A 47 6.43 -12.78 4.01
C PRO A 47 7.03 -11.58 4.72
N LEU A 48 6.15 -10.68 5.15
CA LEU A 48 6.54 -9.45 5.83
C LEU A 48 5.95 -9.41 7.24
N SER A 49 6.65 -8.74 8.15
CA SER A 49 6.10 -8.47 9.47
C SER A 49 4.97 -7.44 9.37
N LYS A 50 4.11 -7.41 10.39
CA LYS A 50 3.06 -6.40 10.50
C LYS A 50 3.66 -5.00 10.45
N SER A 51 4.79 -4.80 11.14
CA SER A 51 5.48 -3.52 11.17
C SER A 51 5.94 -3.08 9.79
N ALA A 52 6.49 -4.00 8.99
CA ALA A 52 6.91 -3.70 7.63
C ALA A 52 5.72 -3.30 6.75
N VAL A 53 4.59 -4.01 6.88
CA VAL A 53 3.37 -3.65 6.15
C VAL A 53 2.87 -2.28 6.59
N TYR A 54 2.90 -2.02 7.90
CA TYR A 54 2.48 -0.72 8.45
C TYR A 54 3.29 0.43 7.84
N HIS A 55 4.60 0.25 7.68
CA HIS A 55 5.43 1.29 7.07
C HIS A 55 5.02 1.57 5.63
N ARG A 56 4.61 0.55 4.89
CA ARG A 56 4.11 0.74 3.53
C ARG A 56 2.78 1.50 3.51
N VAL A 57 1.89 1.19 4.46
CA VAL A 57 0.64 1.93 4.62
C VAL A 57 0.92 3.41 4.88
N ARG A 58 1.82 3.69 5.82
CA ARG A 58 2.18 5.07 6.17
C ARG A 58 2.75 5.81 4.96
N ARG A 59 3.59 5.14 4.18
CA ARG A 59 4.17 5.75 2.98
C ARG A 59 3.10 6.12 1.96
N ILE A 60 2.16 5.20 1.71
CA ILE A 60 1.05 5.46 0.80
C ILE A 60 0.19 6.63 1.30
N GLU A 61 -0.13 6.65 2.58
CA GLU A 61 -0.93 7.72 3.17
C GLU A 61 -0.23 9.07 3.06
N GLN A 62 1.08 9.09 3.29
CA GLN A 62 1.88 10.30 3.15
C GLN A 62 1.87 10.81 1.71
N MET A 63 2.06 9.92 0.75
CA MET A 63 2.03 10.28 -0.66
C MET A 63 0.66 10.80 -1.09
N ALA A 64 -0.41 10.18 -0.60
CA ALA A 64 -1.77 10.63 -0.89
C ALA A 64 -2.00 12.03 -0.35
N LYS A 65 -1.55 12.30 0.86
CA LYS A 65 -1.67 13.60 1.49
C LYS A 65 -0.92 14.67 0.70
N GLU A 66 0.29 14.35 0.27
CA GLU A 66 1.09 15.27 -0.55
C GLU A 66 0.43 15.54 -1.90
N ALA A 67 -0.18 14.54 -2.51
CA ALA A 67 -0.84 14.69 -3.80
C ALA A 67 -2.11 15.56 -3.71
N GLN A 68 -2.78 15.54 -2.57
CA GLN A 68 -3.98 16.36 -2.36
C GLN A 68 -3.66 17.75 -1.84
N GLY A 69 -2.49 17.93 -1.35
CA GLY A 69 -1.98 19.05 -0.72
C GLY A 69 -1.98 20.17 -0.68
#